data_f9d03e9cbd73b4e3f15ebafc9c6a716a
#
_entry.id   f9d03e9cbd73b4e3f15ebafc9c6a716a
#
_cell.length_a   1.000
_cell.length_b   1.000
_cell.length_c   1.000
_cell.angle_alpha   90.00
_cell.angle_beta   90.00
_cell.angle_gamma   90.00
#
_symmetry.space_group_name_H-M   'P 1'
#
loop_
_entity.id
_entity.type
_entity.pdbx_description
1 polymer ?
#
loop_
_entity_poly.entity_id
_entity_poly.type
_entity_poly.pdbx_seq_one_letter_code
_entity_poly.pdbx_strand_id
1 'polypeptide(L)'
;NQDAATLSGGEQQMLAMGRALMTKPKLLLLDEPSMGLAPIFIKEIFHIIQDIQKQGTTILLIEQNANVALKIANRGYVLETGNIVLTGTGEELLASDEVQKAYLGG
;
A
#
# COMPACT_ATOMS: atom_id res chain seq x y z
N ASN A 1 10.73 -13.24 -21.33
CA ASN A 1 10.03 -12.05 -21.78
C ASN A 1 9.46 -11.26 -20.61
N GLN A 2 9.15 -10.00 -20.84
CA GLN A 2 8.73 -9.09 -19.78
C GLN A 2 7.39 -9.48 -19.14
N ASP A 3 6.46 -9.95 -19.95
CA ASP A 3 5.15 -10.32 -19.43
C ASP A 3 5.22 -11.51 -18.48
N ALA A 4 6.01 -12.51 -18.83
CA ALA A 4 6.20 -13.67 -17.97
C ALA A 4 6.90 -13.28 -16.65
N ALA A 5 7.90 -12.39 -16.71
CA ALA A 5 8.59 -11.91 -15.53
C ALA A 5 7.65 -11.12 -14.63
N THR A 6 6.81 -10.27 -15.19
CA THR A 6 5.83 -9.47 -14.44
C THR A 6 4.80 -10.37 -13.76
N LEU A 7 4.29 -11.38 -14.47
CA LEU A 7 3.32 -12.32 -13.91
C LEU A 7 3.95 -13.12 -12.77
N SER A 8 5.18 -13.60 -12.96
CA SER A 8 5.89 -14.35 -11.93
C SER A 8 6.11 -13.50 -10.67
N GLY A 9 6.50 -12.23 -10.84
CA GLY A 9 6.66 -11.31 -9.72
C GLY A 9 5.37 -11.08 -8.97
N GLY A 10 4.26 -10.89 -9.70
CA GLY A 10 2.94 -10.71 -9.11
C GLY A 10 2.48 -11.95 -8.37
N GLU A 11 2.70 -13.13 -8.95
CA GLU A 11 2.34 -14.38 -8.30
C GLU A 11 3.12 -14.59 -7.02
N GLN A 12 4.42 -14.29 -7.01
CA GLN A 12 5.26 -14.40 -5.81
C GLN A 12 4.77 -13.47 -4.72
N GLN A 13 4.41 -12.24 -5.09
CA GLN A 13 3.91 -11.26 -4.13
C GLN A 13 2.57 -11.72 -3.55
N MET A 14 1.69 -12.28 -4.39
CA MET A 14 0.41 -12.81 -3.94
C MET A 14 0.60 -13.97 -2.97
N LEU A 15 1.56 -14.85 -3.22
CA LEU A 15 1.87 -15.96 -2.31
C LEU A 15 2.37 -15.44 -0.96
N ALA A 16 3.24 -14.43 -0.97
CA ALA A 16 3.75 -13.83 0.26
C ALA A 16 2.61 -13.21 1.07
N MET A 17 1.71 -12.50 0.40
CA MET A 17 0.54 -11.89 1.05
C MET A 17 -0.40 -12.95 1.59
N GLY A 18 -0.63 -14.03 0.83
CA GLY A 18 -1.45 -15.14 1.28
C GLY A 18 -0.92 -15.79 2.55
N ARG A 19 0.40 -15.96 2.62
CA ARG A 19 1.04 -16.48 3.84
C ARG A 19 0.83 -15.55 5.02
N ALA A 20 0.99 -14.25 4.81
CA ALA A 20 0.76 -13.26 5.86
C ALA A 20 -0.67 -13.31 6.35
N LEU A 21 -1.64 -13.45 5.44
CA LEU A 21 -3.05 -13.56 5.80
C LEU A 21 -3.30 -14.79 6.66
N MET A 22 -2.68 -15.93 6.32
CA MET A 22 -2.89 -17.19 7.04
C MET A 22 -2.22 -17.24 8.40
N THR A 23 -1.03 -16.62 8.53
CA THR A 23 -0.28 -16.66 9.79
C THR A 23 -0.79 -15.65 10.81
N LYS A 24 -1.60 -14.68 10.38
CA LYS A 24 -2.21 -13.67 11.24
C LYS A 24 -1.21 -12.97 12.16
N PRO A 25 -0.18 -12.33 11.58
CA PRO A 25 0.85 -11.66 12.40
C PRO A 25 0.26 -10.46 13.15
N LYS A 26 0.91 -10.03 14.23
CA LYS A 26 0.50 -8.83 14.96
C LYS A 26 0.93 -7.57 14.23
N LEU A 27 2.06 -7.62 13.56
CA LEU A 27 2.63 -6.49 12.82
C LEU A 27 3.18 -6.98 11.48
N LEU A 28 2.85 -6.28 10.42
CA LEU A 28 3.33 -6.58 9.08
C LEU A 28 3.93 -5.31 8.48
N LEU A 29 5.16 -5.40 8.01
CA LEU A 29 5.84 -4.30 7.34
C LEU A 29 5.86 -4.58 5.84
N LEU A 30 5.33 -3.65 5.05
CA LEU A 30 5.29 -3.76 3.60
C LEU A 30 5.97 -2.55 2.98
N ASP A 31 7.01 -2.81 2.19
CA ASP A 31 7.78 -1.75 1.55
C ASP A 31 7.51 -1.78 0.05
N GLU A 32 6.72 -0.83 -0.41
CA GLU A 32 6.33 -0.65 -1.80
C GLU A 32 5.84 -1.94 -2.48
N PRO A 33 4.83 -2.60 -1.88
CA PRO A 33 4.41 -3.90 -2.40
C PRO A 33 3.83 -3.87 -3.81
N SER A 34 3.43 -2.70 -4.32
CA SER A 34 2.87 -2.57 -5.66
C SER A 34 3.92 -2.26 -6.72
N MET A 35 5.16 -1.97 -6.32
CA MET A 35 6.18 -1.52 -7.26
C MET A 35 6.45 -2.57 -8.35
N GLY A 36 6.41 -2.13 -9.61
CA GLY A 36 6.73 -2.98 -10.74
C GLY A 36 5.65 -3.99 -11.12
N LEU A 37 4.50 -3.98 -10.46
CA LEU A 37 3.44 -4.93 -10.73
C LEU A 37 2.45 -4.40 -11.76
N ALA A 38 1.84 -5.32 -12.51
CA ALA A 38 0.74 -4.99 -13.41
C ALA A 38 -0.48 -4.51 -12.60
N PRO A 39 -1.33 -3.64 -13.18
CA PRO A 39 -2.48 -3.08 -12.46
C PRO A 39 -3.40 -4.11 -11.82
N ILE A 40 -3.60 -5.26 -12.47
CA ILE A 40 -4.46 -6.30 -11.92
C ILE A 40 -3.89 -6.86 -10.59
N PHE A 41 -2.57 -7.01 -10.50
CA PHE A 41 -1.93 -7.50 -9.29
C PHE A 41 -1.91 -6.44 -8.20
N ILE A 42 -1.78 -5.17 -8.57
CA ILE A 42 -1.83 -4.06 -7.60
C ILE A 42 -3.17 -4.08 -6.87
N LYS A 43 -4.25 -4.20 -7.62
CA LYS A 43 -5.60 -4.24 -7.06
C LYS A 43 -5.78 -5.41 -6.09
N GLU A 44 -5.32 -6.59 -6.50
CA GLU A 44 -5.43 -7.80 -5.69
C GLU A 44 -4.61 -7.69 -4.40
N ILE A 45 -3.40 -7.16 -4.49
CA ILE A 45 -2.54 -6.99 -3.33
C ILE A 45 -3.17 -6.06 -2.31
N PHE A 46 -3.74 -4.94 -2.73
CA PHE A 46 -4.38 -4.02 -1.80
C PHE A 46 -5.65 -4.62 -1.19
N HIS A 47 -6.38 -5.47 -1.91
CA HIS A 47 -7.48 -6.24 -1.35
C HIS A 47 -7.02 -7.15 -0.22
N ILE A 48 -5.92 -7.87 -0.44
CA ILE A 48 -5.36 -8.78 0.57
C ILE A 48 -4.85 -7.99 1.77
N ILE A 49 -4.23 -6.84 1.56
CA ILE A 49 -3.78 -5.97 2.65
C ILE A 49 -4.96 -5.56 3.52
N GLN A 50 -6.09 -5.21 2.91
CA GLN A 50 -7.30 -4.88 3.67
C GLN A 50 -7.83 -6.07 4.46
N ASP A 51 -7.77 -7.26 3.89
CA ASP A 51 -8.18 -8.48 4.60
C ASP A 51 -7.29 -8.75 5.81
N ILE A 52 -5.98 -8.57 5.65
CA ILE A 52 -5.03 -8.71 6.75
C ILE A 52 -5.33 -7.69 7.85
N GLN A 53 -5.61 -6.46 7.46
CA GLN A 53 -5.97 -5.38 8.39
C GLN A 53 -7.23 -5.74 9.19
N LYS A 54 -8.23 -6.30 8.52
CA LYS A 54 -9.50 -6.71 9.15
C LYS A 54 -9.31 -7.80 10.19
N GLN A 55 -8.25 -8.60 10.07
CA GLN A 55 -7.93 -9.62 11.07
C GLN A 55 -7.33 -9.05 12.34
N GLY A 56 -7.04 -7.76 12.37
CA GLY A 56 -6.44 -7.12 13.52
C GLY A 56 -4.93 -6.92 13.43
N THR A 57 -4.33 -7.27 12.31
CA THR A 57 -2.89 -7.04 12.09
C THR A 57 -2.65 -5.55 11.91
N THR A 58 -1.66 -5.01 12.61
CA THR A 58 -1.17 -3.66 12.38
C THR A 58 -0.24 -3.69 11.16
N ILE A 59 -0.50 -2.83 10.19
CA ILE A 59 0.29 -2.79 8.96
C ILE A 59 0.98 -1.44 8.84
N LEU A 60 2.30 -1.47 8.66
CA LEU A 60 3.06 -0.31 8.22
C LEU A 60 3.32 -0.46 6.74
N LEU A 61 2.72 0.42 5.95
CA LEU A 61 2.79 0.37 4.49
C LEU A 61 3.59 1.56 3.99
N ILE A 62 4.66 1.30 3.27
CA ILE A 62 5.43 2.32 2.57
C ILE A 62 5.05 2.22 1.09
N GLU A 63 4.50 3.30 0.53
CA GLU A 63 3.96 3.24 -0.82
C GLU A 63 4.04 4.60 -1.51
N GLN A 64 4.51 4.61 -2.76
CA GLN A 64 4.53 5.82 -3.57
C GLN A 64 3.16 6.06 -4.23
N ASN A 65 2.38 5.02 -4.40
CA ASN A 65 1.03 5.13 -4.93
C ASN A 65 0.10 5.66 -3.84
N ALA A 66 0.19 6.96 -3.59
CA ALA A 66 -0.46 7.60 -2.45
C ALA A 66 -1.97 7.45 -2.48
N ASN A 67 -2.58 7.55 -3.66
CA ASN A 67 -4.04 7.46 -3.78
C ASN A 67 -4.57 6.13 -3.26
N VAL A 68 -3.96 5.03 -3.68
CA VAL A 68 -4.39 3.70 -3.25
C VAL A 68 -4.09 3.49 -1.77
N ALA A 69 -2.88 3.86 -1.33
CA ALA A 69 -2.47 3.69 0.06
C ALA A 69 -3.37 4.45 1.03
N LEU A 70 -3.70 5.69 0.72
CA LEU A 70 -4.52 6.52 1.61
C LEU A 70 -5.97 6.05 1.68
N LYS A 71 -6.48 5.41 0.63
CA LYS A 71 -7.84 4.85 0.65
C LYS A 71 -8.02 3.76 1.68
N ILE A 72 -6.96 3.03 2.00
CA ILE A 72 -7.04 1.93 2.95
C ILE A 72 -6.38 2.25 4.29
N ALA A 73 -5.66 3.37 4.40
CA ALA A 73 -4.93 3.72 5.59
C ALA A 73 -5.83 4.33 6.65
N ASN A 74 -5.61 3.95 7.91
CA ASN A 74 -6.23 4.63 9.05
C ASN A 74 -5.54 5.97 9.27
N ARG A 75 -4.20 6.00 9.16
CA ARG A 75 -3.40 7.20 9.32
C ARG A 75 -2.26 7.20 8.32
N GLY A 76 -1.99 8.37 7.77
CA GLY A 76 -0.90 8.55 6.82
C GLY A 76 0.13 9.55 7.31
N TYR A 77 1.34 9.38 6.82
CA TYR A 77 2.46 10.29 7.05
C TYR A 77 3.09 10.56 5.71
N VAL A 78 3.21 11.83 5.35
CA VAL A 78 3.88 12.23 4.11
C VAL A 78 5.30 12.64 4.46
N LEU A 79 6.27 12.01 3.79
CA LEU A 79 7.68 12.27 4.03
C LEU A 79 8.33 12.95 2.83
N GLU A 80 9.13 13.96 3.10
CA GLU A 80 9.98 14.58 2.10
C GLU A 80 11.38 14.72 2.69
N THR A 81 12.37 14.22 1.96
CA THR A 81 13.79 14.32 2.35
C THR A 81 14.00 13.82 3.79
N GLY A 82 13.34 12.71 4.14
CA GLY A 82 13.49 12.08 5.46
C GLY A 82 12.71 12.73 6.58
N ASN A 83 11.93 13.77 6.29
CA ASN A 83 11.15 14.48 7.30
C ASN A 83 9.65 14.29 7.07
N ILE A 84 8.90 14.17 8.15
CA ILE A 84 7.44 14.13 8.09
C ILE A 84 6.95 15.55 7.86
N VAL A 85 6.29 15.79 6.72
CA VAL A 85 5.77 17.12 6.37
C VAL A 85 4.27 17.23 6.56
N LEU A 86 3.54 16.11 6.55
CA LEU A 86 2.10 16.08 6.78
C LEU A 86 1.73 14.79 7.50
N THR A 87 0.70 14.86 8.33
CA THR A 87 0.11 13.68 8.95
C THR A 87 -1.39 13.89 9.10
N GLY A 88 -2.13 12.80 9.10
CA GLY A 88 -3.57 12.82 9.28
C GLY A 88 -4.16 11.44 9.05
N THR A 89 -5.48 11.33 9.16
CA THR A 89 -6.15 10.10 8.77
C THR A 89 -6.04 9.96 7.25
N GLY A 90 -6.22 8.73 6.73
CA GLY A 90 -6.25 8.52 5.29
C GLY A 90 -7.30 9.41 4.63
N GLU A 91 -8.46 9.51 5.25
CA GLU A 91 -9.57 10.32 4.77
C GLU A 91 -9.22 11.81 4.73
N GLU A 92 -8.61 12.33 5.81
CA GLU A 92 -8.19 13.72 5.86
C GLU A 92 -7.16 14.06 4.79
N LEU A 93 -6.19 13.17 4.59
CA LEU A 93 -5.13 13.41 3.59
C LEU A 93 -5.67 13.33 2.16
N LEU A 94 -6.61 12.42 1.89
CA LEU A 94 -7.25 12.36 0.58
C LEU A 94 -8.03 13.62 0.26
N ALA A 95 -8.61 14.26 1.27
CA ALA A 95 -9.39 15.48 1.10
C ALA A 95 -8.53 16.75 1.07
N SER A 96 -7.24 16.64 1.39
CA SER A 96 -6.33 17.79 1.47
C SER A 96 -5.97 18.31 0.08
N ASP A 97 -6.17 19.61 -0.16
CA ASP A 97 -5.75 20.26 -1.40
C ASP A 97 -4.24 20.16 -1.61
N GLU A 98 -3.49 20.28 -0.53
CA GLU A 98 -2.04 20.20 -0.57
C GLU A 98 -1.57 18.83 -1.03
N VAL A 99 -2.17 17.77 -0.50
CA VAL A 99 -1.87 16.40 -0.90
C VAL A 99 -2.30 16.15 -2.34
N GLN A 100 -3.48 16.61 -2.73
CA GLN A 100 -3.98 16.46 -4.10
C GLN A 100 -3.00 17.06 -5.10
N LYS A 101 -2.54 18.27 -4.84
CA LYS A 101 -1.65 18.98 -5.77
C LYS A 101 -0.26 18.37 -5.82
N ALA A 102 0.27 17.97 -4.68
CA ALA A 102 1.66 17.52 -4.59
C ALA A 102 1.84 16.04 -4.93
N TYR A 103 0.86 15.19 -4.59
CA TYR A 103 1.07 13.74 -4.62
C TYR A 103 0.01 12.95 -5.38
N LEU A 104 -1.15 13.52 -5.63
CA LEU A 104 -2.25 12.80 -6.29
C LEU A 104 -2.52 13.28 -7.71
N GLY A 105 -1.71 14.19 -8.21
CA GLY A 105 -1.79 14.65 -9.59
C GLY A 105 -2.98 15.52 -9.90
N GLY A 106 -3.67 15.96 -8.89
CA GLY A 106 -4.87 16.77 -9.06
C GLY A 106 -4.86 18.02 -8.29
#